data_7b6748c158b3add704fccb9d057566c0
#
_entry.id   7b6748c158b3add704fccb9d057566c0
#
_cell.length_a   1.000
_cell.length_b   1.000
_cell.length_c   1.000
_cell.angle_alpha   90.00
_cell.angle_beta   90.00
_cell.angle_gamma   90.00
#
_symmetry.space_group_name_H-M   'P 1'
#
loop_
_entity.id
_entity.type
_entity.pdbx_description
1 polymer ?
#
loop_
_entity_poly.entity_id
_entity_poly.type
_entity_poly.pdbx_seq_one_letter_code
_entity_poly.pdbx_strand_id
1 'polypeptide(L)'
;MKALITGATGFVGSALLRLLVKQDYDLQVLKRPGANTHNLFDFDIKVIEGDLQNIESLESAVDSCEQVFHVAADYRLWVPKPEEIYQNNVTGTENLMKEALNSEIEKVVYTSSVAVLGKPTEGDVADEKTQVNVNQMIGHYKKTKYLAE
;
A
#
# COMPACT_ATOMS: atom_id res chain seq x y z
N MET A 1 11.55 11.13 -12.99
CA MET A 1 10.63 11.20 -11.84
C MET A 1 10.96 10.07 -10.89
N LYS A 2 11.27 10.38 -9.64
CA LYS A 2 11.66 9.37 -8.66
C LYS A 2 10.46 8.96 -7.83
N ALA A 3 10.25 7.64 -7.67
CA ALA A 3 9.08 7.14 -6.95
C ALA A 3 9.40 5.94 -6.04
N LEU A 4 8.70 5.92 -4.90
CA LEU A 4 8.67 4.77 -4.00
C LEU A 4 7.51 3.85 -4.36
N ILE A 5 7.78 2.54 -4.39
CA ILE A 5 6.74 1.50 -4.43
C ILE A 5 6.80 0.68 -3.16
N THR A 6 5.71 0.60 -2.42
CA THR A 6 5.54 -0.41 -1.37
C THR A 6 4.78 -1.62 -1.91
N GLY A 7 5.10 -2.81 -1.44
CA GLY A 7 4.43 -4.04 -1.90
C GLY A 7 4.87 -4.56 -3.28
N ALA A 8 5.99 -4.07 -3.83
CA ALA A 8 6.51 -4.50 -5.14
C ALA A 8 6.90 -5.99 -5.21
N THR A 9 7.11 -6.64 -4.07
CA THR A 9 7.36 -8.09 -4.01
C THR A 9 6.10 -8.94 -4.25
N GLY A 10 4.90 -8.32 -4.12
CA GLY A 10 3.62 -8.97 -4.34
C GLY A 10 3.15 -8.94 -5.80
N PHE A 11 1.99 -9.56 -6.06
CA PHE A 11 1.43 -9.71 -7.41
C PHE A 11 1.14 -8.36 -8.09
N VAL A 12 0.32 -7.51 -7.48
CA VAL A 12 -0.06 -6.20 -8.06
C VAL A 12 1.13 -5.26 -8.11
N GLY A 13 1.91 -5.18 -7.01
CA GLY A 13 3.07 -4.27 -6.95
C GLY A 13 4.16 -4.63 -7.94
N SER A 14 4.40 -5.92 -8.21
CA SER A 14 5.36 -6.32 -9.23
C SER A 14 4.91 -6.02 -10.67
N ALA A 15 3.60 -6.07 -10.93
CA ALA A 15 3.04 -5.64 -12.21
C ALA A 15 3.19 -4.12 -12.41
N LEU A 16 2.92 -3.34 -11.36
CA LEU A 16 3.13 -1.89 -11.37
C LEU A 16 4.61 -1.54 -11.56
N LEU A 17 5.53 -2.22 -10.84
CA LEU A 17 6.96 -2.03 -11.00
C LEU A 17 7.38 -2.17 -12.47
N ARG A 18 6.97 -3.26 -13.14
CA ARG A 18 7.28 -3.50 -14.56
C ARG A 18 6.74 -2.40 -15.48
N LEU A 19 5.59 -1.83 -15.16
CA LEU A 19 5.00 -0.75 -15.93
C LEU A 19 5.81 0.55 -15.76
N LEU A 20 6.15 0.91 -14.51
CA LEU A 20 6.87 2.15 -14.20
C LEU A 20 8.31 2.13 -14.72
N VAL A 21 8.99 0.97 -14.69
CA VAL A 21 10.31 0.81 -15.32
C VAL A 21 10.24 1.14 -16.82
N LYS A 22 9.20 0.70 -17.52
CA LYS A 22 9.00 0.99 -18.95
C LYS A 22 8.70 2.47 -19.23
N GLN A 23 8.33 3.22 -18.21
CA GLN A 23 8.05 4.66 -18.27
C GLN A 23 9.20 5.51 -17.75
N ASP A 24 10.41 4.94 -17.65
CA ASP A 24 11.64 5.60 -17.22
C ASP A 24 11.56 6.28 -15.84
N TYR A 25 10.82 5.68 -14.90
CA TYR A 25 10.84 6.08 -13.51
C TYR A 25 12.14 5.63 -12.83
N ASP A 26 12.74 6.50 -12.02
CA ASP A 26 13.76 6.14 -11.04
C ASP A 26 13.06 5.55 -9.81
N LEU A 27 13.21 4.25 -9.58
CA LEU A 27 12.38 3.52 -8.63
C LEU A 27 13.12 3.10 -7.37
N GLN A 28 12.49 3.39 -6.22
CA GLN A 28 12.82 2.79 -4.94
C GLN A 28 11.72 1.82 -4.52
N VAL A 29 12.10 0.71 -3.89
CA VAL A 29 11.16 -0.30 -3.40
C VAL A 29 11.40 -0.53 -1.92
N LEU A 30 10.36 -0.37 -1.10
CA LEU A 30 10.37 -0.80 0.29
C LEU A 30 9.97 -2.27 0.38
N LYS A 31 10.85 -3.10 0.93
CA LYS A 31 10.59 -4.52 1.20
C LYS A 31 10.82 -4.85 2.66
N ARG A 32 10.02 -5.72 3.23
CA ARG A 32 10.23 -6.22 4.59
C ARG A 32 11.45 -7.11 4.68
N PRO A 33 12.14 -7.15 5.84
CA PRO A 33 13.17 -8.14 6.10
C PRO A 33 12.69 -9.55 5.77
N GLY A 34 13.52 -10.33 5.09
CA GLY A 34 13.19 -11.71 4.69
C GLY A 34 12.14 -11.87 3.59
N ALA A 35 11.60 -10.78 3.02
CA ALA A 35 10.67 -10.88 1.90
C ALA A 35 11.34 -11.49 0.66
N ASN A 36 10.61 -12.36 -0.05
CA ASN A 36 11.08 -12.91 -1.32
C ASN A 36 11.16 -11.80 -2.37
N THR A 37 12.35 -11.62 -2.95
CA THR A 37 12.67 -10.57 -3.92
C THR A 37 12.70 -11.08 -5.37
N HIS A 38 12.27 -12.30 -5.64
CA HIS A 38 12.34 -12.90 -6.97
C HIS A 38 11.71 -11.99 -8.06
N ASN A 39 10.66 -11.28 -7.73
CA ASN A 39 9.99 -10.34 -8.65
C ASN A 39 10.79 -9.05 -8.93
N LEU A 40 11.92 -8.84 -8.25
CA LEU A 40 12.72 -7.61 -8.32
C LEU A 40 14.07 -7.79 -9.05
N PHE A 41 14.53 -9.03 -9.30
CA PHE A 41 15.90 -9.31 -9.73
C PHE A 41 16.30 -8.76 -11.11
N ASP A 42 15.34 -8.61 -12.01
CA ASP A 42 15.62 -8.22 -13.40
C ASP A 42 15.60 -6.69 -13.59
N PHE A 43 15.50 -5.92 -12.50
CA PHE A 43 15.36 -4.48 -12.58
C PHE A 43 16.48 -3.74 -11.87
N ASP A 44 17.00 -2.68 -12.51
CA ASP A 44 17.90 -1.72 -11.89
C ASP A 44 17.08 -0.75 -11.04
N ILE A 45 16.88 -1.11 -9.77
CA ILE A 45 16.06 -0.38 -8.80
C ILE A 45 16.76 -0.34 -7.44
N LYS A 46 16.52 0.72 -6.68
CA LYS A 46 16.99 0.81 -5.30
C LYS A 46 16.06 0.05 -4.38
N VAL A 47 16.56 -1.00 -3.73
CA VAL A 47 15.80 -1.77 -2.74
C VAL A 47 16.17 -1.33 -1.34
N ILE A 48 15.18 -0.90 -0.56
CA ILE A 48 15.31 -0.48 0.82
C ILE A 48 14.64 -1.55 1.71
N GLU A 49 15.39 -2.07 2.66
CA GLU A 49 14.85 -2.99 3.64
C GLU A 49 14.26 -2.20 4.81
N GLY A 50 12.97 -2.43 5.08
CA GLY A 50 12.25 -1.72 6.14
C GLY A 50 10.83 -2.24 6.29
N ASP A 51 10.09 -1.62 7.20
CA ASP A 51 8.70 -1.97 7.50
C ASP A 51 7.86 -0.70 7.62
N LEU A 52 6.59 -0.75 7.21
CA LEU A 52 5.63 0.36 7.35
C LEU A 52 5.41 0.78 8.81
N GLN A 53 5.72 -0.10 9.76
CA GLN A 53 5.65 0.19 11.20
C GLN A 53 6.93 0.84 11.76
N ASN A 54 8.01 0.89 10.97
CA ASN A 54 9.28 1.51 11.36
C ASN A 54 9.47 2.84 10.63
N ILE A 55 9.26 3.95 11.35
CA ILE A 55 9.35 5.32 10.81
C ILE A 55 10.72 5.62 10.22
N GLU A 56 11.82 5.25 10.87
CA GLU A 56 13.18 5.49 10.37
C GLU A 56 13.40 4.84 9.00
N SER A 57 12.81 3.64 8.78
CA SER A 57 12.88 2.98 7.48
C SER A 57 12.02 3.66 6.42
N LEU A 58 10.94 4.34 6.82
CA LEU A 58 10.09 5.12 5.92
C LEU A 58 10.77 6.41 5.50
N GLU A 59 11.40 7.14 6.41
CA GLU A 59 12.22 8.32 6.10
C GLU A 59 13.24 8.01 5.00
N SER A 60 13.97 6.90 5.17
CA SER A 60 14.94 6.43 4.17
C SER A 60 14.28 5.99 2.85
N ALA A 61 13.05 5.47 2.91
CA ALA A 61 12.34 4.96 1.76
C ALA A 61 11.73 6.07 0.88
N VAL A 62 11.30 7.18 1.48
CA VAL A 62 10.72 8.32 0.73
C VAL A 62 11.78 9.34 0.32
N ASP A 63 13.02 9.20 0.79
CA ASP A 63 14.09 10.16 0.53
C ASP A 63 14.25 10.47 -0.96
N SER A 64 14.18 11.75 -1.27
CA SER A 64 14.27 12.30 -2.63
C SER A 64 13.21 11.77 -3.62
N CYS A 65 12.14 11.13 -3.15
CA CYS A 65 11.02 10.74 -4.00
C CYS A 65 10.07 11.90 -4.26
N GLU A 66 9.49 11.94 -5.45
CA GLU A 66 8.43 12.87 -5.87
C GLU A 66 7.05 12.21 -5.70
N GLN A 67 6.99 10.87 -5.84
CA GLN A 67 5.75 10.11 -5.78
C GLN A 67 5.85 8.84 -4.93
N VAL A 68 4.72 8.42 -4.37
CA VAL A 68 4.58 7.15 -3.65
C VAL A 68 3.44 6.33 -4.24
N PHE A 69 3.74 5.09 -4.59
CA PHE A 69 2.75 4.07 -4.94
C PHE A 69 2.61 3.08 -3.79
N HIS A 70 1.56 3.25 -2.99
CA HIS A 70 1.31 2.38 -1.84
C HIS A 70 0.42 1.21 -2.22
N VAL A 71 1.06 0.06 -2.49
CA VAL A 71 0.39 -1.19 -2.90
C VAL A 71 0.42 -2.24 -1.79
N ALA A 72 1.33 -2.08 -0.83
CA ALA A 72 1.44 -3.01 0.29
C ALA A 72 0.14 -3.10 1.09
N ALA A 73 -0.32 -4.32 1.32
CA ALA A 73 -1.43 -4.61 2.21
C ALA A 73 -1.33 -6.05 2.73
N ASP A 74 -1.80 -6.26 3.95
CA ASP A 74 -2.09 -7.58 4.47
C ASP A 74 -3.52 -7.95 4.04
N TYR A 75 -3.64 -8.85 3.08
CA TYR A 75 -4.91 -9.26 2.47
C TYR A 75 -5.46 -10.58 3.04
N ARG A 76 -4.89 -11.09 4.12
CA ARG A 76 -5.37 -12.32 4.77
C ARG A 76 -6.80 -12.13 5.26
N LEU A 77 -7.69 -13.02 4.86
CA LEU A 77 -9.11 -12.97 5.28
C LEU A 77 -9.30 -13.45 6.71
N TRP A 78 -8.38 -14.27 7.19
CA TRP A 78 -8.34 -14.77 8.55
C TRP A 78 -6.93 -14.69 9.11
N VAL A 79 -6.81 -14.24 10.34
CA VAL A 79 -5.55 -14.14 11.09
C VAL A 79 -5.77 -14.56 12.53
N PRO A 80 -4.82 -15.30 13.14
CA PRO A 80 -4.96 -15.72 14.54
C PRO A 80 -4.90 -14.55 15.53
N LYS A 81 -4.23 -13.46 15.14
CA LYS A 81 -4.10 -12.21 15.91
C LYS A 81 -4.58 -11.05 15.04
N PRO A 82 -5.84 -10.61 15.20
CA PRO A 82 -6.40 -9.53 14.39
C PRO A 82 -5.60 -8.22 14.45
N GLU A 83 -4.94 -7.95 15.55
CA GLU A 83 -4.13 -6.74 15.76
C GLU A 83 -3.04 -6.59 14.68
N GLU A 84 -2.46 -7.70 14.21
CA GLU A 84 -1.41 -7.68 13.20
C GLU A 84 -1.89 -7.07 11.88
N ILE A 85 -3.11 -7.41 11.43
CA ILE A 85 -3.63 -6.85 10.17
C ILE A 85 -3.99 -5.37 10.31
N TYR A 86 -4.42 -4.92 11.51
CA TYR A 86 -4.65 -3.49 11.78
C TYR A 86 -3.33 -2.72 11.81
N GLN A 87 -2.31 -3.24 12.46
CA GLN A 87 -0.98 -2.63 12.47
C GLN A 87 -0.41 -2.52 11.05
N ASN A 88 -0.52 -3.58 10.25
CA ASN A 88 0.01 -3.58 8.89
C ASN A 88 -0.75 -2.62 7.97
N ASN A 89 -2.08 -2.66 7.97
CA ASN A 89 -2.88 -1.95 6.98
C ASN A 89 -3.27 -0.53 7.43
N VAL A 90 -3.57 -0.31 8.71
CA VAL A 90 -4.01 1.00 9.20
C VAL A 90 -2.80 1.80 9.68
N THR A 91 -2.13 1.32 10.72
CA THR A 91 -0.97 2.04 11.29
C THR A 91 0.15 2.21 10.27
N GLY A 92 0.47 1.16 9.51
CA GLY A 92 1.50 1.22 8.46
C GLY A 92 1.17 2.21 7.35
N THR A 93 -0.09 2.27 6.91
CA THR A 93 -0.54 3.27 5.93
C THR A 93 -0.47 4.69 6.51
N GLU A 94 -0.95 4.88 7.75
CA GLU A 94 -0.89 6.17 8.43
C GLU A 94 0.54 6.68 8.58
N ASN A 95 1.48 5.82 8.98
CA ASN A 95 2.90 6.17 9.08
C ASN A 95 3.46 6.63 7.74
N LEU A 96 3.19 5.86 6.66
CA LEU A 96 3.65 6.20 5.33
C LEU A 96 3.06 7.53 4.84
N MET A 97 1.77 7.80 5.09
CA MET A 97 1.13 9.06 4.70
C MET A 97 1.70 10.26 5.46
N LYS A 98 1.97 10.09 6.77
CA LYS A 98 2.64 11.12 7.58
C LYS A 98 4.04 11.41 7.06
N GLU A 99 4.80 10.37 6.73
CA GLU A 99 6.15 10.54 6.22
C GLU A 99 6.17 11.15 4.82
N ALA A 100 5.25 10.76 3.96
CA ALA A 100 5.08 11.39 2.65
C ALA A 100 4.75 12.89 2.76
N LEU A 101 3.95 13.28 3.75
CA LEU A 101 3.64 14.68 4.03
C LEU A 101 4.87 15.44 4.55
N ASN A 102 5.63 14.85 5.48
CA ASN A 102 6.85 15.44 6.05
C ASN A 102 7.94 15.67 4.98
N SER A 103 8.01 14.77 4.01
CA SER A 103 9.00 14.77 2.92
C SER A 103 8.53 15.53 1.67
N GLU A 104 7.41 16.26 1.77
CA GLU A 104 6.84 17.07 0.67
C GLU A 104 6.60 16.26 -0.62
N ILE A 105 6.19 14.99 -0.49
CA ILE A 105 5.84 14.14 -1.63
C ILE A 105 4.68 14.76 -2.41
N GLU A 106 4.87 14.95 -3.71
CA GLU A 106 3.89 15.64 -4.58
C GLU A 106 2.61 14.83 -4.76
N LYS A 107 2.72 13.48 -4.80
CA LYS A 107 1.60 12.60 -5.07
C LYS A 107 1.73 11.24 -4.41
N VAL A 108 0.65 10.81 -3.77
CA VAL A 108 0.49 9.43 -3.28
C VAL A 108 -0.64 8.74 -4.04
N VAL A 109 -0.35 7.56 -4.57
CA VAL A 109 -1.35 6.66 -5.16
C VAL A 109 -1.53 5.46 -4.22
N TYR A 110 -2.67 5.42 -3.54
CA TYR A 110 -3.01 4.33 -2.62
C TYR A 110 -3.88 3.28 -3.31
N THR A 111 -3.49 2.02 -3.22
CA THR A 111 -4.28 0.90 -3.73
C THR A 111 -5.35 0.53 -2.72
N SER A 112 -6.57 1.00 -2.92
CA SER A 112 -7.73 0.65 -2.12
C SER A 112 -8.28 -0.75 -2.51
N SER A 113 -9.55 -0.99 -2.25
CA SER A 113 -10.20 -2.27 -2.54
C SER A 113 -11.71 -2.05 -2.77
N VAL A 114 -12.30 -2.78 -3.70
CA VAL A 114 -13.76 -2.87 -3.83
C VAL A 114 -14.43 -3.35 -2.53
N ALA A 115 -13.67 -3.94 -1.63
CA ALA A 115 -14.15 -4.37 -0.32
C ALA A 115 -14.61 -3.21 0.58
N VAL A 116 -14.22 -1.96 0.29
CA VAL A 116 -14.62 -0.75 1.03
C VAL A 116 -15.89 -0.11 0.47
N LEU A 117 -16.38 -0.56 -0.67
CA LEU A 117 -17.64 -0.08 -1.22
C LEU A 117 -18.84 -0.58 -0.39
N GLY A 118 -19.86 0.25 -0.26
CA GLY A 118 -21.12 -0.11 0.38
C GLY A 118 -21.90 -1.17 -0.42
N LYS A 119 -22.98 -1.66 0.17
CA LYS A 119 -23.95 -2.48 -0.56
C LYS A 119 -24.89 -1.56 -1.36
N PRO A 120 -25.07 -1.79 -2.67
CA PRO A 120 -26.00 -1.00 -3.45
C PRO A 120 -27.45 -1.30 -3.03
N THR A 121 -28.35 -0.40 -3.40
CA THR A 121 -29.79 -0.68 -3.36
C THR A 121 -30.09 -1.84 -4.33
N GLU A 122 -31.15 -2.59 -4.04
CA GLU A 122 -31.52 -3.73 -4.90
C GLU A 122 -31.69 -3.29 -6.36
N GLY A 123 -30.97 -3.97 -7.24
CA GLY A 123 -30.94 -3.66 -8.69
C GLY A 123 -29.85 -2.67 -9.15
N ASP A 124 -29.15 -2.01 -8.22
CA ASP A 124 -28.08 -1.06 -8.53
C ASP A 124 -26.69 -1.70 -8.45
N VAL A 125 -25.70 -0.98 -8.95
CA VAL A 125 -24.27 -1.32 -8.84
C VAL A 125 -23.61 -0.39 -7.82
N ALA A 126 -22.79 -0.93 -6.91
CA ALA A 126 -22.01 -0.13 -5.99
C ALA A 126 -20.88 0.61 -6.74
N ASP A 127 -20.68 1.86 -6.41
CA ASP A 127 -19.60 2.71 -6.88
C ASP A 127 -18.95 3.46 -5.69
N GLU A 128 -17.99 4.34 -5.97
CA GLU A 128 -17.25 5.10 -4.97
C GLU A 128 -18.14 6.12 -4.22
N LYS A 129 -19.36 6.39 -4.68
CA LYS A 129 -20.33 7.26 -4.04
C LYS A 129 -21.30 6.50 -3.12
N THR A 130 -21.29 5.17 -3.20
CA THR A 130 -22.14 4.32 -2.38
C THR A 130 -21.72 4.42 -0.92
N GLN A 131 -22.57 5.04 -0.10
CA GLN A 131 -22.25 5.27 1.31
C GLN A 131 -22.11 3.96 2.09
N VAL A 132 -21.13 3.94 2.96
CA VAL A 132 -20.80 2.82 3.81
C VAL A 132 -20.20 3.31 5.13
N ASN A 133 -20.27 2.49 6.16
CA ASN A 133 -19.59 2.74 7.43
C ASN A 133 -18.86 1.46 7.92
N VAL A 134 -17.96 1.63 8.86
CA VAL A 134 -17.11 0.55 9.39
C VAL A 134 -17.92 -0.63 9.95
N ASN A 135 -19.12 -0.39 10.49
CA ASN A 135 -19.95 -1.44 11.07
C ASN A 135 -20.55 -2.38 10.01
N GLN A 136 -20.59 -1.95 8.76
CA GLN A 136 -21.03 -2.77 7.62
C GLN A 136 -19.91 -3.63 7.04
N MET A 137 -18.67 -3.39 7.46
CA MET A 137 -17.51 -4.15 7.01
C MET A 137 -17.43 -5.51 7.72
N ILE A 138 -17.51 -6.60 6.96
CA ILE A 138 -17.41 -7.95 7.48
C ILE A 138 -15.97 -8.45 7.34
N GLY A 139 -15.39 -8.87 8.48
CA GLY A 139 -14.02 -9.36 8.55
C GLY A 139 -12.97 -8.26 8.70
N HIS A 140 -11.80 -8.66 9.21
CA HIS A 140 -10.72 -7.73 9.56
C HIS A 140 -10.11 -7.05 8.33
N TYR A 141 -9.92 -7.78 7.23
CA TYR A 141 -9.38 -7.20 6.00
C TYR A 141 -10.20 -6.01 5.50
N LYS A 142 -11.53 -6.17 5.36
CA LYS A 142 -12.39 -5.09 4.89
C LYS A 142 -12.37 -3.89 5.82
N LYS A 143 -12.46 -4.14 7.15
CA LYS A 143 -12.38 -3.09 8.16
C LYS A 143 -11.08 -2.31 8.07
N THR A 144 -9.94 -3.00 7.96
CA THR A 144 -8.64 -2.34 7.89
C THR A 144 -8.45 -1.55 6.60
N LYS A 145 -8.96 -2.03 5.45
CA LYS A 145 -8.91 -1.27 4.21
C LYS A 145 -9.77 -0.01 4.27
N TYR A 146 -10.96 -0.11 4.85
CA TYR A 146 -11.85 1.03 5.07
C TYR A 146 -11.26 2.08 6.02
N LEU A 147 -10.61 1.64 7.11
CA LEU A 147 -10.00 2.54 8.10
C LEU A 147 -8.71 3.20 7.60
N ALA A 148 -8.04 2.59 6.65
CA ALA A 148 -6.80 3.11 6.06
C ALA A 148 -7.04 4.09 4.90
N GLU A 149 -8.28 4.20 4.41
CA GLU A 149 -8.72 5.13 3.36
C GLU A 149 -9.23 6.44 3.96
#